data_f663cbd1a4abb4a308217c68a9813a31
#
_entry.id   f663cbd1a4abb4a308217c68a9813a31
#
_cell.length_a   1.000
_cell.length_b   1.000
_cell.length_c   1.000
_cell.angle_alpha   90.00
_cell.angle_beta   90.00
_cell.angle_gamma   90.00
#
_symmetry.space_group_name_H-M   'P 1'
#
loop_
_entity.id
_entity.type
_entity.pdbx_description
1 polymer ?
#
loop_
_entity_poly.entity_id
_entity_poly.type
_entity_poly.pdbx_seq_one_letter_code
_entity_poly.pdbx_strand_id
1 'polypeptide(L)'
;MKRHDALVRVIDALHAEIAALKANDVHALERATAAKLAGIEEVAQLGTGPAGPELRALADEANRLNETCRIYVNLMAANVRRRLQTLTGDAGGYGRGLAAYA
;
A
#
# COMPACT_ATOMS: atom_id res chain seq x y z
N MET A 1 -22.07 11.43 4.04
CA MET A 1 -22.27 10.04 4.44
C MET A 1 -21.58 9.08 3.51
N LYS A 2 -21.86 9.15 2.20
CA LYS A 2 -21.25 8.21 1.25
C LYS A 2 -19.74 8.33 1.18
N ARG A 3 -19.19 9.56 1.25
CA ARG A 3 -17.74 9.74 1.28
C ARG A 3 -17.12 9.12 2.53
N HIS A 4 -17.78 9.26 3.65
CA HIS A 4 -17.34 8.65 4.90
C HIS A 4 -17.26 7.13 4.73
N ASP A 5 -18.31 6.51 4.21
CA ASP A 5 -18.35 5.06 4.02
C ASP A 5 -17.28 4.60 3.02
N ALA A 6 -17.08 5.36 1.95
CA ALA A 6 -16.05 5.03 0.97
C ALA A 6 -14.66 5.10 1.58
N LEU A 7 -14.38 6.11 2.42
CA LEU A 7 -13.09 6.20 3.11
C LEU A 7 -12.88 5.08 4.11
N VAL A 8 -13.93 4.66 4.81
CA VAL A 8 -13.85 3.52 5.71
C VAL A 8 -13.47 2.27 4.93
N ARG A 9 -14.06 2.07 3.74
CA ARG A 9 -13.69 0.93 2.89
C ARG A 9 -12.23 1.00 2.42
N VAL A 10 -11.74 2.21 2.11
CA VAL A 10 -10.33 2.39 1.77
C VAL A 10 -9.43 2.00 2.94
N ILE A 11 -9.79 2.44 4.15
CA ILE A 11 -9.03 2.12 5.35
C ILE A 11 -9.03 0.61 5.60
N ASP A 12 -10.19 -0.04 5.47
CA ASP A 12 -10.29 -1.49 5.63
C ASP A 12 -9.42 -2.22 4.61
N ALA A 13 -9.41 -1.75 3.36
CA ALA A 13 -8.58 -2.32 2.31
C ALA A 13 -7.09 -2.13 2.60
N LEU A 14 -6.71 -0.99 3.17
CA LEU A 14 -5.32 -0.74 3.56
C LEU A 14 -4.87 -1.66 4.69
N HIS A 15 -5.73 -1.90 5.67
CA HIS A 15 -5.44 -2.89 6.70
C HIS A 15 -5.27 -4.29 6.11
N ALA A 16 -6.10 -4.65 5.13
CA ALA A 16 -5.99 -5.93 4.44
C ALA A 16 -4.69 -6.03 3.64
N GLU A 17 -4.26 -4.93 3.01
CA GLU A 17 -2.97 -4.90 2.32
C GLU A 17 -1.81 -5.16 3.30
N ILE A 18 -1.84 -4.49 4.44
CA ILE A 18 -0.79 -4.67 5.45
C ILE A 18 -0.75 -6.12 5.93
N ALA A 19 -1.92 -6.70 6.22
CA ALA A 19 -2.00 -8.09 6.65
C ALA A 19 -1.46 -9.05 5.59
N ALA A 20 -1.80 -8.80 4.32
CA ALA A 20 -1.32 -9.62 3.21
C ALA A 20 0.20 -9.49 3.04
N LEU A 21 0.74 -8.29 3.19
CA LEU A 21 2.18 -8.07 3.10
C LEU A 21 2.92 -8.80 4.22
N LYS A 22 2.40 -8.73 5.44
CA LYS A 22 2.99 -9.44 6.58
C LYS A 22 2.96 -10.95 6.40
N ALA A 23 1.90 -11.46 5.80
CA ALA A 23 1.72 -12.89 5.56
C ALA A 23 2.40 -13.36 4.27
N ASN A 24 2.92 -12.43 3.47
CA ASN A 24 3.50 -12.72 2.16
C ASN A 24 2.48 -13.44 1.26
N ASP A 25 1.23 -12.98 1.30
CA ASP A 25 0.11 -13.58 0.57
C ASP A 25 -0.22 -12.70 -0.64
N VAL A 26 0.29 -13.10 -1.81
CA VAL A 26 0.16 -12.32 -3.04
C VAL A 26 -1.30 -12.20 -3.47
N HIS A 27 -2.08 -13.27 -3.38
CA HIS A 27 -3.48 -13.22 -3.80
C HIS A 27 -4.31 -12.30 -2.90
N ALA A 28 -4.06 -12.36 -1.60
CA ALA A 28 -4.73 -11.46 -0.67
C ALA A 28 -4.34 -10.01 -0.93
N LEU A 29 -3.08 -9.77 -1.27
CA LEU A 29 -2.60 -8.42 -1.59
C LEU A 29 -3.29 -7.89 -2.85
N GLU A 30 -3.41 -8.71 -3.89
CA GLU A 30 -4.08 -8.31 -5.12
C GLU A 30 -5.53 -7.93 -4.86
N ARG A 31 -6.25 -8.74 -4.07
CA ARG A 31 -7.64 -8.44 -3.72
C ARG A 31 -7.76 -7.16 -2.90
N ALA A 32 -6.87 -6.97 -1.94
CA ALA A 32 -6.88 -5.77 -1.10
C ALA A 32 -6.57 -4.52 -1.91
N THR A 33 -5.61 -4.60 -2.83
CA THR A 33 -5.25 -3.48 -3.69
C THR A 33 -6.42 -3.11 -4.61
N ALA A 34 -7.10 -4.10 -5.18
CA ALA A 34 -8.26 -3.85 -6.02
C ALA A 34 -9.37 -3.15 -5.21
N ALA A 35 -9.62 -3.60 -3.99
CA ALA A 35 -10.62 -2.99 -3.11
C ALA A 35 -10.23 -1.55 -2.76
N LYS A 36 -8.96 -1.30 -2.48
CA LYS A 36 -8.47 0.04 -2.18
C LYS A 36 -8.69 0.98 -3.36
N LEU A 37 -8.32 0.55 -4.55
CA LEU A 37 -8.46 1.38 -5.75
C LEU A 37 -9.93 1.68 -6.05
N ALA A 38 -10.81 0.69 -5.88
CA ALA A 38 -12.23 0.90 -6.05
C ALA A 38 -12.78 1.91 -5.05
N GLY A 39 -12.34 1.84 -3.80
CA GLY A 39 -12.74 2.79 -2.78
C GLY A 39 -12.27 4.20 -3.05
N ILE A 40 -11.02 4.34 -3.50
CA ILE A 40 -10.46 5.65 -3.87
C ILE A 40 -11.25 6.25 -5.03
N GLU A 41 -11.56 5.44 -6.04
CA GLU A 41 -12.37 5.87 -7.16
C GLU A 41 -13.72 6.37 -6.71
N GLU A 42 -14.35 5.65 -5.80
CA GLU A 42 -15.65 6.03 -5.26
C GLU A 42 -15.57 7.36 -4.51
N VAL A 43 -14.53 7.56 -3.71
CA VAL A 43 -14.33 8.84 -3.01
C VAL A 43 -14.22 9.98 -4.02
N ALA A 44 -13.45 9.76 -5.10
CA ALA A 44 -13.26 10.77 -6.13
C ALA A 44 -14.57 11.14 -6.82
N GLN A 45 -15.46 10.17 -7.00
CA GLN A 45 -16.74 10.42 -7.67
C GLN A 45 -17.79 11.08 -6.76
N LEU A 46 -17.67 10.94 -5.45
CA LEU A 46 -18.69 11.39 -4.51
C LEU A 46 -18.60 12.86 -4.18
N GLY A 47 -17.64 13.57 -4.74
CA GLY A 47 -17.70 15.00 -4.67
C GLY A 47 -16.46 15.67 -4.08
N THR A 48 -16.45 16.98 -4.26
CA THR A 48 -15.34 17.84 -3.88
C THR A 48 -15.74 18.86 -2.83
N GLY A 49 -16.91 18.67 -2.19
CA GLY A 49 -17.38 19.59 -1.14
C GLY A 49 -16.42 19.63 0.04
N PRO A 50 -16.56 20.63 0.91
CA PRO A 50 -15.68 20.74 2.07
C PRO A 50 -15.79 19.52 2.96
N ALA A 51 -14.65 19.10 3.49
CA ALA A 51 -14.55 17.96 4.38
C ALA A 51 -14.60 18.45 5.82
N GLY A 52 -15.49 17.87 6.62
CA GLY A 52 -15.55 18.13 8.05
C GLY A 52 -14.35 17.50 8.77
N PRO A 53 -14.19 17.79 10.08
CA PRO A 53 -13.06 17.24 10.83
C PRO A 53 -12.99 15.71 10.82
N GLU A 54 -14.15 15.07 10.88
CA GLU A 54 -14.22 13.60 10.88
C GLU A 54 -13.71 13.03 9.58
N LEU A 55 -14.14 13.59 8.46
CA LEU A 55 -13.73 13.11 7.14
C LEU A 55 -12.22 13.34 6.93
N ARG A 56 -11.71 14.48 7.40
CA ARG A 56 -10.28 14.77 7.31
C ARG A 56 -9.47 13.81 8.17
N ALA A 57 -9.96 13.45 9.34
CA ALA A 57 -9.29 12.47 10.19
C ALA A 57 -9.19 11.11 9.51
N LEU A 58 -10.26 10.69 8.85
CA LEU A 58 -10.25 9.43 8.09
C LEU A 58 -9.26 9.49 6.92
N ALA A 59 -9.23 10.61 6.21
CA ALA A 59 -8.27 10.77 5.11
C ALA A 59 -6.84 10.73 5.61
N ASP A 60 -6.56 11.36 6.75
CA ASP A 60 -5.22 11.33 7.35
C ASP A 60 -4.84 9.91 7.76
N GLU A 61 -5.78 9.16 8.32
CA GLU A 61 -5.52 7.77 8.69
C GLU A 61 -5.22 6.93 7.44
N ALA A 62 -5.99 7.11 6.37
CA ALA A 62 -5.75 6.40 5.11
C ALA A 62 -4.35 6.72 4.58
N ASN A 63 -3.95 7.98 4.63
CA ASN A 63 -2.62 8.38 4.18
C ASN A 63 -1.51 7.72 5.02
N ARG A 64 -1.68 7.65 6.32
CA ARG A 64 -0.70 6.99 7.19
C ARG A 64 -0.60 5.50 6.90
N LEU A 65 -1.74 4.85 6.70
CA LEU A 65 -1.75 3.41 6.39
C LEU A 65 -1.13 3.13 5.03
N ASN A 66 -1.39 3.99 4.05
CA ASN A 66 -0.78 3.84 2.73
C ASN A 66 0.73 4.00 2.80
N GLU A 67 1.21 4.92 3.62
CA GLU A 67 2.64 5.10 3.84
C GLU A 67 3.25 3.85 4.48
N THR A 68 2.55 3.24 5.42
CA THR A 68 2.98 1.99 6.04
C THR A 68 3.10 0.88 4.99
N CYS A 69 2.13 0.77 4.08
CA CYS A 69 2.20 -0.20 2.98
C CYS A 69 3.43 0.03 2.12
N ARG A 70 3.71 1.29 1.78
CA ARG A 70 4.87 1.64 0.96
C ARG A 70 6.17 1.21 1.64
N ILE A 71 6.26 1.42 2.95
CA ILE A 71 7.44 1.02 3.72
C ILE A 71 7.61 -0.50 3.69
N TYR A 72 6.54 -1.26 3.88
CA TYR A 72 6.60 -2.73 3.81
C TYR A 72 7.06 -3.20 2.44
N VAL A 73 6.54 -2.62 1.37
CA VAL A 73 6.94 -2.99 0.01
C VAL A 73 8.43 -2.72 -0.20
N ASN A 74 8.91 -1.58 0.26
CA ASN A 74 10.32 -1.24 0.13
C ASN A 74 11.23 -2.17 0.93
N LEU A 75 10.81 -2.56 2.13
CA LEU A 75 11.57 -3.50 2.95
C LEU A 75 11.62 -4.88 2.30
N MET A 76 10.52 -5.34 1.71
CA MET A 76 10.50 -6.62 1.01
C MET A 76 11.41 -6.59 -0.22
N ALA A 77 11.40 -5.51 -0.98
CA ALA A 77 12.28 -5.37 -2.14
C ALA A 77 13.75 -5.40 -1.72
N ALA A 78 14.08 -4.71 -0.64
CA ALA A 78 15.45 -4.70 -0.11
C ALA A 78 15.88 -6.10 0.37
N ASN A 79 14.97 -6.84 0.97
CA ASN A 79 15.24 -8.19 1.44
C ASN A 79 15.50 -9.15 0.28
N VAL A 80 14.69 -9.07 -0.77
CA VAL A 80 14.90 -9.87 -1.98
C VAL A 80 16.25 -9.56 -2.61
N ARG A 81 16.58 -8.28 -2.72
CA ARG A 81 17.86 -7.83 -3.27
C ARG A 81 19.02 -8.43 -2.50
N ARG A 82 18.95 -8.39 -1.17
CA ARG A 82 20.00 -8.93 -0.30
C ARG A 82 20.16 -10.43 -0.48
N ARG A 83 19.04 -11.16 -0.61
CA ARG A 83 19.07 -12.61 -0.83
C ARG A 83 19.74 -12.96 -2.16
N LEU A 84 19.41 -12.20 -3.21
CA LEU A 84 20.01 -12.43 -4.51
C LEU A 84 21.53 -12.17 -4.49
N GLN A 85 21.95 -11.11 -3.79
CA GLN A 85 23.36 -10.80 -3.64
C GLN A 85 24.10 -11.92 -2.91
N THR A 86 23.49 -12.49 -1.88
CA THR A 86 24.08 -13.61 -1.14
C THR A 86 24.25 -14.82 -2.02
N LEU A 87 23.25 -15.13 -2.85
CA LEU A 87 23.30 -16.31 -3.73
C LEU A 87 24.37 -16.20 -4.80
N THR A 88 24.59 -15.00 -5.34
CA THR A 88 25.53 -14.81 -6.43
C THR A 88 26.97 -14.60 -5.96
N GLY A 89 27.16 -14.20 -4.71
CA GLY A 89 28.48 -13.86 -4.20
C GLY A 89 29.04 -12.57 -4.79
N ASP A 90 28.29 -11.89 -5.65
CA ASP A 90 28.68 -10.63 -6.28
C ASP A 90 27.56 -9.61 -6.12
N ALA A 91 27.71 -8.74 -5.14
CA ALA A 91 26.72 -7.74 -4.83
C ALA A 91 26.64 -6.62 -5.87
N GLY A 92 27.75 -6.34 -6.55
CA GLY A 92 27.83 -5.15 -7.40
C GLY A 92 26.92 -5.19 -8.62
N GLY A 93 26.95 -6.29 -9.36
CA GLY A 93 26.17 -6.41 -10.59
C GLY A 93 24.69 -6.39 -10.39
N TYR A 94 24.20 -7.13 -9.41
CA TYR A 94 22.78 -7.25 -9.14
C TYR A 94 22.23 -6.03 -8.40
N GLY A 95 23.05 -5.39 -7.59
CA GLY A 95 22.63 -4.20 -6.86
C GLY A 95 22.12 -3.12 -7.78
N ARG A 96 22.76 -2.89 -8.90
CA ARG A 96 22.35 -1.87 -9.85
C ARG A 96 21.06 -2.22 -10.57
N GLY A 97 20.93 -3.48 -10.97
CA GLY A 97 19.70 -3.93 -11.66
C GLY A 97 18.46 -3.81 -10.80
N LEU A 98 18.57 -4.23 -9.55
CA LEU A 98 17.44 -4.20 -8.63
C LEU A 98 17.14 -2.81 -8.11
N ALA A 99 18.11 -1.93 -8.04
CA ALA A 99 17.89 -0.55 -7.64
C ALA A 99 16.91 0.19 -8.54
N ALA A 100 16.79 -0.24 -9.80
CA ALA A 100 15.84 0.35 -10.73
C ALA A 100 14.38 0.10 -10.31
N TYR A 101 14.12 -0.90 -9.48
CA TYR A 101 12.78 -1.23 -9.01
C TYR A 101 12.46 -0.65 -7.64
N ALA A 102 13.42 -0.11 -6.97
CA ALA A 102 13.23 0.48 -5.64
C ALA A 102 12.89 1.98 -5.71
#